data_307245b850d36070fee5dd69b6bd8493
#
_entry.id   307245b850d36070fee5dd69b6bd8493
#
_cell.length_a   1.000
_cell.length_b   1.000
_cell.length_c   1.000
_cell.angle_alpha   90.00
_cell.angle_beta   90.00
_cell.angle_gamma   90.00
#
_symmetry.space_group_name_H-M   'P 1'
#
loop_
_entity.id
_entity.type
_entity.pdbx_description
1 polymer ?
#
loop_
_entity_poly.entity_id
_entity_poly.type
_entity_poly.pdbx_seq_one_letter_code
_entity_poly.pdbx_strand_id
1 'polypeptide(L)'
;MTTPPTRPVHLAVYDTYADWETGHTTAHLAQRGHQVRTVGFAAGAPVTTMGGVRIQPDLALADLSPEDSSLLILTGASLWDSGNDLAPFAAKAREFLAAGVPVAAICGATAGLAREGLLDARAHTSAASFYLAQQQGYAGAERYVEADAVTDGDLITAGPTEPVAFAREVFARLDVYKPDVLDAWYRLFHDSDASAFPVLMAAAERGDA
;
A
#
# COMPACT_ATOMS: atom_id res chain seq x y z
N MET A 1 -28.56 -13.84 5.60
CA MET A 1 -28.26 -12.47 5.14
C MET A 1 -26.87 -12.53 4.54
N THR A 2 -26.73 -12.41 3.23
CA THR A 2 -25.42 -12.32 2.59
C THR A 2 -24.80 -10.98 2.95
N THR A 3 -23.64 -10.98 3.62
CA THR A 3 -22.83 -9.79 3.82
C THR A 3 -22.63 -9.16 2.44
N PRO A 4 -22.83 -7.83 2.27
CA PRO A 4 -22.54 -7.21 0.99
C PRO A 4 -21.08 -7.48 0.63
N PRO A 5 -20.76 -7.71 -0.65
CA PRO A 5 -19.40 -7.96 -1.07
C PRO A 5 -18.51 -6.79 -0.60
N THR A 6 -17.43 -7.12 0.09
CA THR A 6 -16.43 -6.13 0.47
C THR A 6 -15.89 -5.47 -0.79
N ARG A 7 -15.79 -4.14 -0.81
CA ARG A 7 -15.19 -3.43 -1.93
C ARG A 7 -13.76 -3.92 -2.16
N PRO A 8 -13.30 -4.02 -3.41
CA PRO A 8 -11.95 -4.46 -3.71
C PRO A 8 -10.88 -3.49 -3.16
N VAL A 9 -9.72 -4.04 -2.90
CA VAL A 9 -8.47 -3.27 -2.76
C VAL A 9 -7.92 -3.02 -4.16
N HIS A 10 -7.57 -1.79 -4.48
CA HIS A 10 -6.98 -1.43 -5.75
C HIS A 10 -5.47 -1.23 -5.63
N LEU A 11 -4.72 -1.96 -6.43
CA LEU A 11 -3.26 -1.91 -6.51
C LEU A 11 -2.83 -1.19 -7.77
N ALA A 12 -2.21 -0.03 -7.65
CA ALA A 12 -1.63 0.68 -8.78
C ALA A 12 -0.42 -0.06 -9.33
N VAL A 13 -0.44 -0.31 -10.65
CA VAL A 13 0.65 -0.98 -11.36
C VAL A 13 1.05 -0.16 -12.59
N TYR A 14 2.35 -0.02 -12.79
CA TYR A 14 2.97 0.73 -13.88
C TYR A 14 4.35 0.14 -14.18
N ASP A 15 4.97 0.55 -15.27
CA ASP A 15 6.32 0.11 -15.58
C ASP A 15 7.29 0.42 -14.44
N THR A 16 8.24 -0.46 -14.25
CA THR A 16 9.23 -0.43 -13.16
C THR A 16 8.65 -0.54 -11.74
N TYR A 17 7.44 -1.08 -11.59
CA TYR A 17 6.85 -1.45 -10.30
C TYR A 17 7.79 -2.36 -9.51
N ALA A 18 7.96 -2.10 -8.22
CA ALA A 18 8.84 -2.87 -7.35
C ALA A 18 8.11 -4.11 -6.80
N ASP A 19 8.43 -5.27 -7.34
CA ASP A 19 7.71 -6.54 -7.10
C ASP A 19 7.67 -6.95 -5.62
N TRP A 20 8.74 -6.70 -4.88
CA TRP A 20 8.88 -7.14 -3.49
C TRP A 20 8.01 -6.36 -2.49
N GLU A 21 7.57 -5.15 -2.86
CA GLU A 21 6.96 -4.22 -1.90
C GLU A 21 5.56 -4.64 -1.46
N THR A 22 4.81 -5.32 -2.31
CA THR A 22 3.41 -5.67 -2.04
C THR A 22 3.11 -7.15 -2.02
N GLY A 23 4.14 -8.00 -2.15
CA GLY A 23 3.97 -9.45 -2.18
C GLY A 23 3.24 -9.99 -0.94
N HIS A 24 3.66 -9.59 0.26
CA HIS A 24 2.96 -9.96 1.51
C HIS A 24 1.55 -9.40 1.54
N THR A 25 1.39 -8.12 1.23
CA THR A 25 0.09 -7.45 1.27
C THR A 25 -0.93 -8.13 0.36
N THR A 26 -0.60 -8.30 -0.90
CA THR A 26 -1.55 -8.85 -1.89
C THR A 26 -1.87 -10.32 -1.65
N ALA A 27 -0.85 -11.13 -1.31
CA ALA A 27 -1.04 -12.55 -1.06
C ALA A 27 -1.96 -12.81 0.15
N HIS A 28 -1.72 -12.12 1.26
CA HIS A 28 -2.53 -12.31 2.46
C HIS A 28 -3.94 -11.71 2.34
N LEU A 29 -4.10 -10.56 1.69
CA LEU A 29 -5.42 -10.02 1.38
C LEU A 29 -6.26 -11.02 0.58
N ALA A 30 -5.69 -11.58 -0.48
CA ALA A 30 -6.39 -12.56 -1.33
C ALA A 30 -6.75 -13.84 -0.55
N GLN A 31 -5.83 -14.36 0.27
CA GLN A 31 -6.08 -15.52 1.13
C GLN A 31 -7.20 -15.27 2.16
N ARG A 32 -7.41 -14.01 2.54
CA ARG A 32 -8.48 -13.59 3.48
C ARG A 32 -9.77 -13.16 2.79
N GLY A 33 -9.90 -13.44 1.51
CA GLY A 33 -11.12 -13.19 0.73
C GLY A 33 -11.30 -11.75 0.28
N HIS A 34 -10.28 -10.88 0.45
CA HIS A 34 -10.30 -9.56 -0.16
C HIS A 34 -9.97 -9.68 -1.64
N GLN A 35 -10.81 -9.10 -2.47
CA GLN A 35 -10.50 -8.97 -3.89
C GLN A 35 -9.43 -7.89 -4.09
N VAL A 36 -8.29 -8.25 -4.69
CA VAL A 36 -7.27 -7.30 -5.14
C VAL A 36 -7.42 -7.12 -6.64
N ARG A 37 -7.57 -5.88 -7.10
CA ARG A 37 -7.66 -5.51 -8.52
C ARG A 37 -6.53 -4.57 -8.89
N THR A 38 -5.90 -4.83 -10.01
CA THR A 38 -4.80 -4.01 -10.51
C THR A 38 -5.32 -2.84 -11.34
N VAL A 39 -4.70 -1.67 -11.17
CA VAL A 39 -5.05 -0.43 -11.86
C VAL A 39 -3.83 0.13 -12.57
N GLY A 40 -3.93 0.31 -13.88
CA GLY A 40 -2.91 0.92 -14.72
C GLY A 40 -3.43 2.18 -15.41
N PHE A 41 -2.61 2.81 -16.25
CA PHE A 41 -3.09 3.91 -17.11
C PHE A 41 -4.22 3.50 -18.03
N ALA A 42 -4.17 2.27 -18.54
CA ALA A 42 -5.22 1.69 -19.37
C ALA A 42 -5.45 0.23 -18.97
N ALA A 43 -6.72 -0.18 -18.94
CA ALA A 43 -7.09 -1.58 -18.71
C ALA A 43 -6.52 -2.45 -19.84
N GLY A 44 -5.96 -3.60 -19.47
CA GLY A 44 -5.42 -4.56 -20.43
C GLY A 44 -4.09 -4.18 -21.09
N ALA A 45 -3.58 -2.96 -20.92
CA ALA A 45 -2.27 -2.56 -21.42
C ALA A 45 -1.17 -3.07 -20.49
N PRO A 46 -0.35 -4.05 -20.87
CA PRO A 46 0.60 -4.68 -19.97
C PRO A 46 1.70 -3.71 -19.56
N VAL A 47 2.07 -3.75 -18.28
CA VAL A 47 3.23 -3.08 -17.68
C VAL A 47 4.29 -4.12 -17.32
N THR A 48 5.54 -3.70 -17.20
CA THR A 48 6.66 -4.58 -16.83
C THR A 48 7.27 -4.12 -15.53
N THR A 49 7.31 -5.02 -14.55
CA THR A 49 7.88 -4.75 -13.22
C THR A 49 9.41 -4.67 -13.23
N MET A 50 10.04 -4.27 -12.12
CA MET A 50 11.50 -4.33 -11.95
C MET A 50 12.04 -5.75 -12.08
N GLY A 51 11.29 -6.75 -11.62
CA GLY A 51 11.65 -8.17 -11.75
C GLY A 51 11.39 -8.76 -13.15
N GLY A 52 10.92 -7.95 -14.11
CA GLY A 52 10.62 -8.40 -15.46
C GLY A 52 9.29 -9.13 -15.61
N VAL A 53 8.45 -9.14 -14.59
CA VAL A 53 7.11 -9.75 -14.63
C VAL A 53 6.17 -8.82 -15.39
N ARG A 54 5.36 -9.39 -16.30
CA ARG A 54 4.33 -8.62 -17.01
C ARG A 54 3.01 -8.72 -16.29
N ILE A 55 2.44 -7.57 -15.97
CA ILE A 55 1.12 -7.44 -15.32
C ILE A 55 0.17 -6.77 -16.32
N GLN A 56 -1.01 -7.34 -16.48
CA GLN A 56 -2.08 -6.76 -17.25
C GLN A 56 -3.10 -6.12 -16.30
N PRO A 57 -3.21 -4.78 -16.24
CA PRO A 57 -4.13 -4.12 -15.33
C PRO A 57 -5.59 -4.49 -15.61
N ASP A 58 -6.36 -4.72 -14.53
CA ASP A 58 -7.79 -5.01 -14.59
C ASP A 58 -8.63 -3.78 -14.93
N LEU A 59 -8.14 -2.59 -14.52
CA LEU A 59 -8.88 -1.33 -14.57
C LEU A 59 -7.99 -0.19 -15.07
N ALA A 60 -8.57 0.73 -15.82
CA ALA A 60 -7.90 2.00 -16.13
C ALA A 60 -8.01 2.97 -14.94
N LEU A 61 -6.96 3.78 -14.72
CA LEU A 61 -6.94 4.80 -13.67
C LEU A 61 -8.11 5.80 -13.79
N ALA A 62 -8.50 6.11 -15.02
CA ALA A 62 -9.62 7.02 -15.29
C ALA A 62 -10.98 6.47 -14.82
N ASP A 63 -11.12 5.14 -14.77
CA ASP A 63 -12.35 4.46 -14.37
C ASP A 63 -12.36 4.12 -12.86
N LEU A 64 -11.25 4.40 -12.14
CA LEU A 64 -11.15 4.13 -10.72
C LEU A 64 -11.88 5.20 -9.91
N SER A 65 -12.86 4.75 -9.09
CA SER A 65 -13.59 5.60 -8.13
C SER A 65 -13.28 5.21 -6.68
N PRO A 66 -13.13 6.18 -5.76
CA PRO A 66 -13.04 5.90 -4.32
C PRO A 66 -14.26 5.13 -3.79
N GLU A 67 -15.46 5.37 -4.36
CA GLU A 67 -16.70 4.74 -3.93
C GLU A 67 -16.70 3.21 -4.12
N ASP A 68 -15.92 2.74 -5.09
CA ASP A 68 -15.81 1.32 -5.44
C ASP A 68 -14.62 0.62 -4.76
N SER A 69 -13.92 1.31 -3.85
CA SER A 69 -12.66 0.86 -3.27
C SER A 69 -12.71 0.76 -1.76
N SER A 70 -12.02 -0.21 -1.17
CA SER A 70 -11.74 -0.28 0.25
C SER A 70 -10.38 0.34 0.61
N LEU A 71 -9.43 0.35 -0.34
CA LEU A 71 -8.08 0.88 -0.18
C LEU A 71 -7.46 1.09 -1.57
N LEU A 72 -6.65 2.14 -1.73
CA LEU A 72 -5.73 2.32 -2.85
C LEU A 72 -4.29 2.09 -2.38
N ILE A 73 -3.57 1.20 -3.06
CA ILE A 73 -2.15 0.94 -2.82
C ILE A 73 -1.34 1.54 -3.96
N LEU A 74 -0.36 2.40 -3.61
CA LEU A 74 0.64 2.94 -4.52
C LEU A 74 2.01 2.34 -4.19
N THR A 75 2.67 1.81 -5.19
CA THR A 75 3.95 1.10 -5.05
C THR A 75 5.13 1.94 -5.52
N GLY A 76 6.31 1.59 -5.07
CA GLY A 76 7.54 2.14 -5.61
C GLY A 76 7.74 1.75 -7.07
N ALA A 77 8.39 2.62 -7.79
CA ALA A 77 8.84 2.42 -9.16
C ALA A 77 9.94 3.43 -9.48
N SER A 78 10.86 3.10 -10.39
CA SER A 78 11.88 4.05 -10.86
C SER A 78 11.25 5.27 -11.54
N LEU A 79 10.04 5.14 -12.04
CA LEU A 79 9.30 6.24 -12.68
C LEU A 79 8.93 7.37 -11.71
N TRP A 80 8.87 7.12 -10.39
CA TRP A 80 8.68 8.19 -9.41
C TRP A 80 9.86 9.16 -9.35
N ASP A 81 11.05 8.71 -9.72
CA ASP A 81 12.29 9.50 -9.69
C ASP A 81 12.64 10.14 -11.05
N SER A 82 11.96 9.73 -12.13
CA SER A 82 12.30 10.10 -13.51
C SER A 82 11.34 11.11 -14.14
N GLY A 83 10.60 11.89 -13.35
CA GLY A 83 9.67 12.91 -13.87
C GLY A 83 8.31 12.89 -13.20
N ASN A 84 7.27 13.29 -13.95
CA ASN A 84 5.90 13.41 -13.45
C ASN A 84 4.92 12.40 -14.08
N ASP A 85 5.42 11.35 -14.72
CA ASP A 85 4.56 10.41 -15.44
C ASP A 85 3.55 9.72 -14.52
N LEU A 86 3.91 9.50 -13.25
CA LEU A 86 3.02 8.91 -12.25
C LEU A 86 2.19 9.93 -11.44
N ALA A 87 2.29 11.24 -11.73
CA ALA A 87 1.48 12.27 -11.06
C ALA A 87 -0.03 11.97 -11.07
N PRO A 88 -0.64 11.39 -12.14
CA PRO A 88 -2.06 11.04 -12.11
C PRO A 88 -2.44 10.04 -11.02
N PHE A 89 -1.54 9.12 -10.64
CA PHE A 89 -1.78 8.19 -9.52
C PHE A 89 -1.72 8.90 -8.16
N ALA A 90 -0.80 9.86 -7.99
CA ALA A 90 -0.74 10.67 -6.77
C ALA A 90 -1.97 11.60 -6.65
N ALA A 91 -2.43 12.18 -7.76
CA ALA A 91 -3.68 12.94 -7.80
C ALA A 91 -4.89 12.06 -7.44
N LYS A 92 -4.94 10.81 -7.91
CA LYS A 92 -5.98 9.84 -7.53
C LYS A 92 -5.95 9.54 -6.03
N ALA A 93 -4.77 9.43 -5.42
CA ALA A 93 -4.64 9.28 -3.97
C ALA A 93 -5.26 10.46 -3.20
N ARG A 94 -5.14 11.69 -3.72
CA ARG A 94 -5.81 12.86 -3.14
C ARG A 94 -7.33 12.70 -3.17
N GLU A 95 -7.91 12.22 -4.28
CA GLU A 95 -9.34 11.97 -4.39
C GLU A 95 -9.81 10.95 -3.34
N PHE A 96 -9.05 9.86 -3.16
CA PHE A 96 -9.33 8.81 -2.18
C PHE A 96 -9.32 9.34 -0.75
N LEU A 97 -8.26 10.05 -0.37
CA LEU A 97 -8.16 10.65 0.97
C LEU A 97 -9.25 11.69 1.22
N ALA A 98 -9.62 12.48 0.21
CA ALA A 98 -10.71 13.45 0.32
C ALA A 98 -12.08 12.79 0.49
N ALA A 99 -12.26 11.57 -0.03
CA ALA A 99 -13.45 10.75 0.13
C ALA A 99 -13.45 9.91 1.42
N GLY A 100 -12.41 9.97 2.26
CA GLY A 100 -12.26 9.15 3.46
C GLY A 100 -11.95 7.68 3.16
N VAL A 101 -11.43 7.39 1.95
CA VAL A 101 -10.98 6.05 1.57
C VAL A 101 -9.47 5.97 1.76
N PRO A 102 -8.97 4.95 2.48
CA PRO A 102 -7.57 4.87 2.82
C PRO A 102 -6.65 4.71 1.60
N VAL A 103 -5.44 5.27 1.73
CA VAL A 103 -4.34 5.16 0.78
C VAL A 103 -3.12 4.61 1.50
N ALA A 104 -2.48 3.62 0.90
CA ALA A 104 -1.21 3.07 1.36
C ALA A 104 -0.13 3.29 0.27
N ALA A 105 0.97 3.93 0.63
CA ALA A 105 2.07 4.23 -0.29
C ALA A 105 3.41 3.76 0.28
N ILE A 106 4.20 3.11 -0.55
CA ILE A 106 5.51 2.58 -0.15
C ILE A 106 6.60 3.10 -1.07
N CYS A 107 7.80 3.33 -0.51
CA CYS A 107 9.00 3.67 -1.29
C CYS A 107 8.82 4.95 -2.12
N GLY A 108 9.13 4.91 -3.42
CA GLY A 108 9.04 6.02 -4.36
C GLY A 108 7.65 6.66 -4.46
N ALA A 109 6.57 5.91 -4.19
CA ALA A 109 5.22 6.46 -4.20
C ALA A 109 5.02 7.58 -3.16
N THR A 110 5.75 7.55 -2.04
CA THR A 110 5.71 8.61 -1.02
C THR A 110 6.20 9.96 -1.58
N ALA A 111 7.14 9.95 -2.53
CA ALA A 111 7.57 11.17 -3.23
C ALA A 111 6.43 11.77 -4.07
N GLY A 112 5.63 10.91 -4.72
CA GLY A 112 4.40 11.35 -5.40
C GLY A 112 3.43 12.04 -4.45
N LEU A 113 3.17 11.43 -3.28
CA LEU A 113 2.32 12.03 -2.25
C LEU A 113 2.90 13.35 -1.70
N ALA A 114 4.23 13.44 -1.54
CA ALA A 114 4.90 14.66 -1.11
C ALA A 114 4.68 15.80 -2.10
N ARG A 115 4.88 15.55 -3.40
CA ARG A 115 4.64 16.55 -4.46
C ARG A 115 3.18 17.00 -4.53
N GLU A 116 2.25 16.14 -4.14
CA GLU A 116 0.82 16.46 -4.02
C GLU A 116 0.45 17.16 -2.71
N GLY A 117 1.41 17.42 -1.79
CA GLY A 117 1.17 18.05 -0.49
C GLY A 117 0.37 17.18 0.49
N LEU A 118 0.25 15.86 0.23
CA LEU A 118 -0.57 14.94 1.03
C LEU A 118 0.11 14.54 2.34
N LEU A 119 1.42 14.81 2.46
CA LEU A 119 2.22 14.52 3.65
C LEU A 119 2.38 15.71 4.59
N ASP A 120 2.05 16.93 4.15
CA ASP A 120 2.41 18.17 4.86
C ASP A 120 1.77 18.30 6.25
N ALA A 121 0.57 17.74 6.44
CA ALA A 121 -0.18 17.80 7.68
C ALA A 121 -0.32 16.44 8.40
N ARG A 122 0.35 15.38 7.91
CA ARG A 122 0.22 14.02 8.42
C ARG A 122 1.55 13.46 8.87
N ALA A 123 1.54 12.64 9.93
CA ALA A 123 2.70 11.81 10.25
C ALA A 123 2.94 10.80 9.11
N HIS A 124 4.19 10.63 8.71
CA HIS A 124 4.56 9.77 7.59
C HIS A 124 6.02 9.33 7.66
N THR A 125 6.35 8.30 6.91
CA THR A 125 7.71 7.85 6.65
C THR A 125 7.94 7.63 5.16
N SER A 126 9.17 7.30 4.78
CA SER A 126 9.61 7.06 3.39
C SER A 126 10.91 6.28 3.39
N ALA A 127 11.58 6.20 2.24
CA ALA A 127 12.93 5.69 2.12
C ALA A 127 13.94 6.42 3.04
N ALA A 128 13.81 7.74 3.15
CA ALA A 128 14.59 8.59 4.05
C ALA A 128 14.01 10.01 4.07
N SER A 129 14.22 10.76 5.16
CA SER A 129 13.75 12.15 5.27
C SER A 129 14.34 13.07 4.17
N PHE A 130 15.62 12.91 3.84
CA PHE A 130 16.26 13.70 2.78
C PHE A 130 15.67 13.42 1.38
N TYR A 131 15.17 12.22 1.13
CA TYR A 131 14.52 11.87 -0.14
C TYR A 131 13.25 12.69 -0.36
N LEU A 132 12.42 12.82 0.68
CA LEU A 132 11.24 13.69 0.63
C LEU A 132 11.59 15.17 0.59
N ALA A 133 12.62 15.59 1.31
CA ALA A 133 13.07 16.98 1.31
C ALA A 133 13.52 17.51 -0.08
N GLN A 134 13.87 16.61 -1.00
CA GLN A 134 14.17 16.93 -2.38
C GLN A 134 12.94 17.09 -3.29
N GLN A 135 11.76 16.72 -2.80
CA GLN A 135 10.53 16.77 -3.60
C GLN A 135 10.00 18.22 -3.66
N GLN A 136 9.68 18.67 -4.87
CA GLN A 136 9.14 20.00 -5.08
C GLN A 136 7.80 20.18 -4.35
N GLY A 137 7.68 21.22 -3.54
CA GLY A 137 6.46 21.54 -2.81
C GLY A 137 6.27 20.82 -1.48
N TYR A 138 7.15 19.88 -1.12
CA TYR A 138 7.04 19.17 0.15
C TYR A 138 7.30 20.10 1.35
N ALA A 139 6.33 20.17 2.26
CA ALA A 139 6.39 20.98 3.49
C ALA A 139 6.18 20.18 4.78
N GLY A 140 6.20 18.83 4.69
CA GLY A 140 5.88 17.91 5.80
C GLY A 140 7.06 17.51 6.68
N ALA A 141 8.23 18.13 6.58
CA ALA A 141 9.46 17.65 7.25
C ALA A 141 9.30 17.47 8.79
N GLU A 142 8.54 18.36 9.46
CA GLU A 142 8.28 18.25 10.89
C GLU A 142 7.34 17.09 11.28
N ARG A 143 6.70 16.49 10.31
CA ARG A 143 5.80 15.33 10.48
C ARG A 143 6.45 14.01 10.10
N TYR A 144 7.68 14.06 9.57
CA TYR A 144 8.41 12.84 9.23
C TYR A 144 8.74 12.05 10.50
N VAL A 145 8.49 10.75 10.44
CA VAL A 145 8.79 9.80 11.52
C VAL A 145 9.77 8.75 10.99
N GLU A 146 10.88 8.56 11.67
CA GLU A 146 11.83 7.49 11.37
C GLU A 146 11.26 6.18 11.92
N ALA A 147 10.56 5.44 11.07
CA ALA A 147 9.90 4.18 11.40
C ALA A 147 9.74 3.32 10.14
N ASP A 148 9.56 2.03 10.33
CA ASP A 148 9.36 1.05 9.24
C ASP A 148 8.11 1.36 8.42
N ALA A 149 7.01 1.66 9.12
CA ALA A 149 5.76 2.12 8.53
C ALA A 149 5.04 3.07 9.48
N VAL A 150 4.25 3.99 8.94
CA VAL A 150 3.46 4.97 9.69
C VAL A 150 2.04 5.01 9.15
N THR A 151 1.06 4.93 10.05
CA THR A 151 -0.36 5.18 9.76
C THR A 151 -0.81 6.46 10.46
N ASP A 152 -1.35 7.40 9.71
CA ASP A 152 -2.01 8.60 10.23
C ASP A 152 -3.39 8.78 9.57
N GLY A 153 -4.43 8.40 10.30
CA GLY A 153 -5.80 8.37 9.81
C GLY A 153 -5.97 7.39 8.64
N ASP A 154 -6.28 7.91 7.47
CA ASP A 154 -6.50 7.14 6.25
C ASP A 154 -5.23 7.03 5.37
N LEU A 155 -4.08 7.50 5.86
CA LEU A 155 -2.82 7.42 5.13
C LEU A 155 -1.85 6.43 5.79
N ILE A 156 -1.33 5.50 5.00
CA ILE A 156 -0.26 4.57 5.37
C ILE A 156 0.95 4.85 4.50
N THR A 157 2.14 4.95 5.11
CA THR A 157 3.41 5.13 4.39
C THR A 157 4.47 4.18 4.93
N ALA A 158 5.40 3.73 4.07
CA ALA A 158 6.51 2.86 4.47
C ALA A 158 7.76 3.07 3.60
N GLY A 159 8.90 2.66 4.13
CA GLY A 159 10.17 2.61 3.39
C GLY A 159 10.27 1.41 2.43
N PRO A 160 11.24 1.42 1.48
CA PRO A 160 11.38 0.37 0.45
C PRO A 160 11.80 -1.00 0.99
N THR A 161 12.40 -1.03 2.16
CA THR A 161 12.89 -2.25 2.83
C THR A 161 11.87 -2.87 3.76
N GLU A 162 10.68 -2.25 3.89
CA GLU A 162 9.70 -2.55 4.93
C GLU A 162 8.36 -3.11 4.40
N PRO A 163 8.39 -4.08 3.45
CA PRO A 163 7.14 -4.64 2.89
C PRO A 163 6.28 -5.37 3.92
N VAL A 164 6.90 -5.92 4.97
CA VAL A 164 6.18 -6.62 6.05
C VAL A 164 5.49 -5.62 6.99
N ALA A 165 6.19 -4.56 7.39
CA ALA A 165 5.61 -3.48 8.20
C ALA A 165 4.48 -2.77 7.43
N PHE A 166 4.69 -2.50 6.14
CA PHE A 166 3.65 -1.97 5.25
C PHE A 166 2.40 -2.85 5.22
N ALA A 167 2.58 -4.16 5.04
CA ALA A 167 1.48 -5.12 5.02
C ALA A 167 0.73 -5.15 6.36
N ARG A 168 1.45 -5.11 7.50
CA ARG A 168 0.87 -5.06 8.84
C ARG A 168 -0.08 -3.87 8.99
N GLU A 169 0.35 -2.68 8.58
CA GLU A 169 -0.48 -1.47 8.68
C GLU A 169 -1.73 -1.56 7.77
N VAL A 170 -1.59 -2.10 6.56
CA VAL A 170 -2.73 -2.36 5.67
C VAL A 170 -3.71 -3.35 6.30
N PHE A 171 -3.21 -4.44 6.89
CA PHE A 171 -4.07 -5.45 7.53
C PHE A 171 -4.78 -4.88 8.76
N ALA A 172 -4.10 -4.08 9.57
CA ALA A 172 -4.71 -3.39 10.70
C ALA A 172 -5.83 -2.43 10.23
N ARG A 173 -5.58 -1.67 9.16
CA ARG A 173 -6.54 -0.69 8.63
C ARG A 173 -7.79 -1.33 8.04
N LEU A 174 -7.67 -2.54 7.52
CA LEU A 174 -8.77 -3.30 6.90
C LEU A 174 -9.37 -4.39 7.82
N ASP A 175 -8.96 -4.47 9.07
CA ASP A 175 -9.38 -5.50 10.04
C ASP A 175 -9.24 -6.93 9.49
N VAL A 176 -8.14 -7.19 8.74
CA VAL A 176 -7.91 -8.49 8.08
C VAL A 176 -7.68 -9.61 9.09
N TYR A 177 -7.04 -9.29 10.21
CA TYR A 177 -6.73 -10.21 11.29
C TYR A 177 -7.17 -9.64 12.64
N LYS A 178 -7.50 -10.51 13.58
CA LYS A 178 -7.63 -10.12 14.98
C LYS A 178 -6.27 -9.60 15.50
N PRO A 179 -6.24 -8.68 16.47
CA PRO A 179 -4.99 -8.04 16.91
C PRO A 179 -3.89 -9.02 17.35
N ASP A 180 -4.24 -10.09 18.08
CA ASP A 180 -3.31 -11.13 18.52
C ASP A 180 -2.74 -11.96 17.36
N VAL A 181 -3.56 -12.22 16.36
CA VAL A 181 -3.15 -12.93 15.14
C VAL A 181 -2.26 -12.03 14.26
N LEU A 182 -2.59 -10.75 14.15
CA LEU A 182 -1.78 -9.78 13.41
C LEU A 182 -0.40 -9.59 14.05
N ASP A 183 -0.34 -9.53 15.39
CA ASP A 183 0.93 -9.48 16.11
C ASP A 183 1.78 -10.73 15.85
N ALA A 184 1.18 -11.92 15.94
CA ALA A 184 1.86 -13.17 15.65
C ALA A 184 2.33 -13.24 14.19
N TRP A 185 1.51 -12.76 13.24
CA TRP A 185 1.87 -12.67 11.84
C TRP A 185 3.09 -11.75 11.65
N TYR A 186 3.08 -10.57 12.27
CA TYR A 186 4.18 -9.61 12.16
C TYR A 186 5.49 -10.18 12.74
N ARG A 187 5.44 -10.74 13.94
CA ARG A 187 6.62 -11.39 14.56
C ARG A 187 7.20 -12.52 13.71
N LEU A 188 6.34 -13.33 13.09
CA LEU A 188 6.80 -14.42 12.24
C LEU A 188 7.52 -13.90 10.99
N PHE A 189 6.91 -12.95 10.27
CA PHE A 189 7.41 -12.49 8.97
C PHE A 189 8.47 -11.38 9.07
N HIS A 190 8.40 -10.54 10.09
CA HIS A 190 9.35 -9.44 10.30
C HIS A 190 10.54 -9.87 11.16
N ASP A 191 10.27 -10.47 12.33
CA ASP A 191 11.30 -10.80 13.30
C ASP A 191 11.86 -12.23 13.12
N SER A 192 11.33 -12.99 12.18
CA SER A 192 11.66 -14.41 11.99
C SER A 192 11.39 -15.25 13.24
N ASP A 193 10.42 -14.83 14.09
CA ASP A 193 10.07 -15.51 15.33
C ASP A 193 9.20 -16.74 15.07
N ALA A 194 9.83 -17.92 14.96
CA ALA A 194 9.13 -19.17 14.75
C ALA A 194 8.13 -19.52 15.89
N SER A 195 8.29 -18.96 17.09
CA SER A 195 7.37 -19.20 18.20
C SER A 195 5.97 -18.60 18.00
N ALA A 196 5.82 -17.67 17.06
CA ALA A 196 4.54 -17.10 16.66
C ALA A 196 3.71 -18.02 15.74
N PHE A 197 4.33 -18.99 15.06
CA PHE A 197 3.68 -19.86 14.08
C PHE A 197 2.48 -20.67 14.65
N PRO A 198 2.55 -21.25 15.87
CA PRO A 198 1.40 -21.95 16.46
C PRO A 198 0.15 -21.08 16.64
N VAL A 199 0.30 -19.78 16.88
CA VAL A 199 -0.83 -18.83 17.00
C VAL A 199 -1.56 -18.72 15.66
N LEU A 200 -0.81 -18.61 14.56
CA LEU A 200 -1.38 -18.55 13.22
C LEU A 200 -2.08 -19.85 12.83
N MET A 201 -1.49 -21.00 13.16
CA MET A 201 -2.10 -22.30 12.92
C MET A 201 -3.43 -22.45 13.67
N ALA A 202 -3.45 -22.13 14.96
CA ALA A 202 -4.66 -22.18 15.77
C ALA A 202 -5.73 -21.19 15.30
N ALA A 203 -5.36 -20.03 14.79
CA ALA A 203 -6.29 -19.07 14.20
C ALA A 203 -6.91 -19.60 12.91
N ALA A 204 -6.11 -20.26 12.05
CA ALA A 204 -6.58 -20.88 10.82
C ALA A 204 -7.61 -22.01 11.11
N GLU A 205 -7.36 -22.85 12.12
CA GLU A 205 -8.28 -23.92 12.53
C GLU A 205 -9.63 -23.39 13.05
N ARG A 206 -9.63 -22.19 13.67
CA ARG A 206 -10.85 -21.53 14.15
C ARG A 206 -11.60 -20.75 13.07
N GLY A 207 -11.03 -20.60 11.87
CA GLY A 207 -11.56 -19.72 10.83
C GLY A 207 -11.41 -18.22 11.17
N ASP A 208 -10.51 -17.90 12.08
CA ASP A 208 -10.20 -16.52 12.55
C ASP A 208 -9.01 -15.91 11.78
N ALA A 209 -8.41 -16.74 10.98
CA ALA A 209 -7.24 -16.40 10.21
C ALA A 209 -7.58 -16.33 8.74
#